data_536cba30a302f339ba5fecff3631f59c
#
_entry.id   536cba30a302f339ba5fecff3631f59c
#
_cell.length_a   1.000
_cell.length_b   1.000
_cell.length_c   1.000
_cell.angle_alpha   90.00
_cell.angle_beta   90.00
_cell.angle_gamma   90.00
#
_symmetry.space_group_name_H-M   'P 1'
#
loop_
_entity.id
_entity.type
_entity.pdbx_description
1 polymer ?
#
loop_
_entity_poly.entity_id
_entity_poly.type
_entity_poly.pdbx_seq_one_letter_code
_entity_poly.pdbx_strand_id
1 'polypeptide(L)'
;MGTKSKNMKFTDLKDMLKQTGEVFGDRPAFMFKTDKTGEFKTITHKEFRDDINALGTALVKMGLKVKRIAVISENRYEWELAYLSIAAGTGVVVPLDKALPENEIESLILRSQVEAIF
;
A
#
# COMPACT_ATOMS: atom_id res chain seq x y z
N MET A 1 -16.11 -3.23 26.20
CA MET A 1 -16.76 -1.96 25.89
C MET A 1 -16.54 -1.65 24.41
N GLY A 2 -17.59 -1.68 23.64
CA GLY A 2 -17.52 -1.29 22.24
C GLY A 2 -17.19 0.18 22.11
N THR A 3 -16.03 0.51 21.57
CA THR A 3 -15.83 1.84 21.02
C THR A 3 -16.84 2.01 19.90
N LYS A 4 -17.83 2.88 20.13
CA LYS A 4 -18.67 3.35 19.03
C LYS A 4 -17.73 3.82 17.95
N SER A 5 -17.82 3.23 16.76
CA SER A 5 -17.09 3.73 15.61
C SER A 5 -17.51 5.20 15.43
N LYS A 6 -16.63 6.11 15.78
CA LYS A 6 -16.81 7.50 15.39
C LYS A 6 -16.75 7.53 13.88
N ASN A 7 -17.75 8.09 13.23
CA ASN A 7 -17.70 8.33 11.81
C ASN A 7 -16.51 9.26 11.52
N MET A 8 -15.38 8.66 11.15
CA MET A 8 -14.20 9.43 10.76
C MET A 8 -14.42 9.99 9.36
N LYS A 9 -14.11 11.25 9.19
CA LYS A 9 -14.15 11.89 7.87
C LYS A 9 -12.73 12.07 7.36
N PHE A 10 -12.48 11.64 6.16
CA PHE A 10 -11.17 11.76 5.50
C PHE A 10 -11.30 12.65 4.28
N THR A 11 -10.31 13.49 4.04
CA THR A 11 -10.25 14.34 2.85
C THR A 11 -9.65 13.60 1.67
N ASP A 12 -8.73 12.68 1.93
CA ASP A 12 -8.05 11.84 0.95
C ASP A 12 -7.41 10.60 1.64
N LEU A 13 -6.73 9.76 0.88
CA LEU A 13 -6.05 8.58 1.40
C LEU A 13 -4.92 8.93 2.37
N LYS A 14 -4.19 9.99 2.10
CA LYS A 14 -3.11 10.45 2.98
C LYS A 14 -3.64 10.85 4.35
N ASP A 15 -4.74 11.59 4.37
CA ASP A 15 -5.43 11.98 5.59
C ASP A 15 -5.98 10.76 6.34
N MET A 16 -6.56 9.79 5.63
CA MET A 16 -7.03 8.53 6.21
C MET A 16 -5.90 7.80 6.94
N LEU A 17 -4.76 7.65 6.30
CA LEU A 17 -3.61 6.96 6.89
C LEU A 17 -3.06 7.70 8.11
N LYS A 18 -3.03 9.03 8.06
CA LYS A 18 -2.63 9.85 9.19
C LYS A 18 -3.58 9.67 10.38
N GLN A 19 -4.88 9.82 10.15
CA GLN A 19 -5.88 9.71 11.20
C GLN A 19 -5.95 8.31 11.80
N THR A 20 -5.93 7.27 10.99
CA THR A 20 -5.95 5.88 11.48
C THR A 20 -4.70 5.54 12.28
N GLY A 21 -3.55 6.05 11.89
CA GLY A 21 -2.31 5.91 12.66
C GLY A 21 -2.34 6.62 14.00
N GLU A 22 -3.03 7.74 14.10
CA GLU A 22 -3.20 8.50 15.36
C GLU A 22 -4.25 7.86 16.28
N VAL A 23 -5.40 7.48 15.72
CA VAL A 23 -6.55 6.97 16.50
C VAL A 23 -6.39 5.49 16.87
N PHE A 24 -5.89 4.68 15.96
CA PHE A 24 -5.77 3.22 16.12
C PHE A 24 -4.32 2.75 16.18
N GLY A 25 -3.38 3.63 16.45
CA GLY A 25 -1.94 3.41 16.30
C GLY A 25 -1.41 2.08 16.80
N ASP A 26 -1.82 1.67 18.00
CA ASP A 26 -1.35 0.42 18.63
C ASP A 26 -2.14 -0.81 18.23
N ARG A 27 -3.24 -0.64 17.48
CA ARG A 27 -4.07 -1.75 17.05
C ARG A 27 -3.50 -2.42 15.80
N PRO A 28 -3.69 -3.75 15.66
CA PRO A 28 -3.29 -4.46 14.44
C PRO A 28 -3.99 -3.93 13.19
N ALA A 29 -3.22 -3.59 12.17
CA ALA A 29 -3.71 -3.31 10.84
C ALA A 29 -3.62 -4.56 9.96
N PHE A 30 -2.54 -5.33 10.11
CA PHE A 30 -2.29 -6.57 9.38
C PHE A 30 -1.78 -7.65 10.32
N MET A 31 -2.23 -8.87 10.09
CA MET A 31 -1.72 -10.07 10.75
C MET A 31 -1.49 -11.13 9.68
N PHE A 32 -0.30 -11.70 9.65
CA PHE A 32 0.05 -12.75 8.70
C PHE A 32 1.07 -13.72 9.29
N LYS A 33 1.08 -14.93 8.75
CA LYS A 33 2.06 -15.96 9.15
C LYS A 33 3.35 -15.77 8.35
N THR A 34 4.47 -15.75 9.05
CA THR A 34 5.78 -15.59 8.42
C THR A 34 6.35 -16.90 7.88
N ASP A 35 5.89 -18.02 8.45
CA ASP A 35 6.35 -19.36 8.08
C ASP A 35 5.31 -20.42 8.41
N LYS A 36 5.69 -21.69 8.19
CA LYS A 36 4.83 -22.85 8.48
C LYS A 36 4.67 -23.16 9.97
N THR A 37 5.39 -22.49 10.87
CA THR A 37 5.34 -22.75 12.32
C THR A 37 4.10 -22.17 12.97
N GLY A 38 3.37 -21.31 12.27
CA GLY A 38 2.08 -20.81 12.70
C GLY A 38 2.11 -19.57 13.58
N GLU A 39 3.27 -18.95 13.77
CA GLU A 39 3.35 -17.67 14.46
C GLU A 39 2.86 -16.54 13.56
N PHE A 40 2.05 -15.65 14.14
CA PHE A 40 1.57 -14.47 13.45
C PHE A 40 2.50 -13.28 13.68
N LYS A 41 2.87 -12.61 12.60
CA LYS A 41 3.45 -11.29 12.64
C LYS A 41 2.33 -10.25 12.57
N THR A 42 2.39 -9.25 13.40
CA THR A 42 1.42 -8.15 13.45
C THR A 42 2.10 -6.85 13.01
N ILE A 43 1.44 -6.12 12.15
CA ILE A 43 1.80 -4.74 11.79
C ILE A 43 0.70 -3.84 12.35
N THR A 44 1.06 -2.90 13.21
CA THR A 44 0.11 -1.92 13.76
C THR A 44 -0.24 -0.84 12.74
N HIS A 45 -1.31 -0.09 12.97
CA HIS A 45 -1.67 1.05 12.12
C HIS A 45 -0.57 2.12 12.10
N LYS A 46 0.09 2.34 13.21
CA LYS A 46 1.21 3.27 13.31
C LYS A 46 2.41 2.80 12.50
N GLU A 47 2.79 1.54 12.63
CA GLU A 47 3.88 0.93 11.84
C GLU A 47 3.57 1.00 10.33
N PHE A 48 2.35 0.69 9.94
CA PHE A 48 1.91 0.77 8.56
C PHE A 48 2.03 2.18 8.01
N ARG A 49 1.57 3.17 8.75
CA ARG A 49 1.71 4.59 8.38
C ARG A 49 3.20 4.98 8.21
N ASP A 50 4.03 4.57 9.16
CA ASP A 50 5.46 4.89 9.12
C ASP A 50 6.15 4.21 7.93
N ASP A 51 5.80 2.97 7.61
CA ASP A 51 6.31 2.24 6.45
C ASP A 51 5.87 2.91 5.13
N ILE A 52 4.62 3.37 5.05
CA ILE A 52 4.10 4.11 3.89
C ILE A 52 4.88 5.41 3.69
N ASN A 53 5.12 6.16 4.76
CA ASN A 53 5.88 7.41 4.70
C ASN A 53 7.33 7.15 4.26
N ALA A 54 7.95 6.11 4.76
CA ALA A 54 9.32 5.74 4.41
C ALA A 54 9.42 5.33 2.93
N LEU A 55 8.53 4.45 2.47
CA LEU A 55 8.53 4.01 1.06
C LEU A 55 8.18 5.15 0.12
N GLY A 56 7.16 5.95 0.44
CA GLY A 56 6.79 7.12 -0.35
C GLY A 56 7.94 8.12 -0.49
N THR A 57 8.67 8.38 0.58
CA THR A 57 9.86 9.24 0.55
C THR A 57 10.95 8.65 -0.35
N ALA A 58 11.20 7.35 -0.26
CA ALA A 58 12.18 6.67 -1.13
C ALA A 58 11.79 6.77 -2.60
N LEU A 59 10.52 6.57 -2.93
CA LEU A 59 10.03 6.68 -4.31
C LEU A 59 10.19 8.10 -4.86
N VAL A 60 9.90 9.12 -4.06
CA VAL A 60 10.11 10.52 -4.47
C VAL A 60 11.60 10.79 -4.72
N LYS A 61 12.49 10.30 -3.88
CA LYS A 61 13.94 10.42 -4.06
C LYS A 61 14.45 9.70 -5.32
N MET A 62 13.76 8.64 -5.74
CA MET A 62 14.04 7.93 -6.99
C MET A 62 13.51 8.66 -8.24
N GLY A 63 12.87 9.80 -8.09
CA GLY A 63 12.32 10.58 -9.20
C GLY A 63 10.95 10.11 -9.70
N LEU A 64 10.23 9.34 -8.89
CA LEU A 64 8.95 8.74 -9.28
C LEU A 64 7.71 9.56 -8.85
N LYS A 65 7.90 10.77 -8.34
CA LYS A 65 6.79 11.67 -8.00
C LYS A 65 5.94 11.97 -9.24
N VAL A 66 4.62 11.90 -9.09
CA VAL A 66 3.59 12.06 -10.12
C VAL A 66 3.69 11.09 -11.30
N LYS A 67 4.47 10.05 -11.18
CA LYS A 67 4.62 9.00 -12.20
C LYS A 67 3.59 7.90 -12.05
N ARG A 68 3.39 7.12 -13.10
CA ARG A 68 2.56 5.92 -13.07
C ARG A 68 3.42 4.73 -12.69
N ILE A 69 3.01 4.04 -11.65
CA ILE A 69 3.78 2.93 -11.08
C ILE A 69 2.87 1.71 -10.99
N ALA A 70 3.27 0.63 -11.67
CA ALA A 70 2.53 -0.62 -11.61
C ALA A 70 2.86 -1.41 -10.36
N VAL A 71 1.86 -2.09 -9.82
CA VAL A 71 2.02 -3.04 -8.73
C VAL A 71 1.43 -4.38 -9.15
N ILE A 72 2.24 -5.42 -9.15
CA ILE A 72 1.85 -6.77 -9.52
C ILE A 72 2.43 -7.76 -8.51
N SER A 73 1.60 -8.41 -7.73
CA SER A 73 2.03 -9.47 -6.81
C SER A 73 0.85 -10.22 -6.24
N GLU A 74 1.14 -11.21 -5.41
CA GLU A 74 0.15 -11.89 -4.57
C GLU A 74 -0.40 -10.94 -3.51
N ASN A 75 -1.57 -11.27 -2.97
CA ASN A 75 -2.15 -10.56 -1.83
C ASN A 75 -1.27 -10.76 -0.61
N ARG A 76 -0.53 -9.73 -0.23
CA ARG A 76 0.38 -9.72 0.90
C ARG A 76 0.57 -8.30 1.40
N TYR A 77 1.17 -8.15 2.58
CA TYR A 77 1.41 -6.84 3.19
C TYR A 77 2.15 -5.88 2.26
N GLU A 78 3.17 -6.35 1.60
CA GLU A 78 4.01 -5.52 0.71
C GLU A 78 3.23 -4.99 -0.50
N TRP A 79 2.19 -5.71 -0.95
CA TRP A 79 1.30 -5.21 -2.01
C TRP A 79 0.50 -4.00 -1.53
N GLU A 80 -0.11 -4.09 -0.35
CA GLU A 80 -0.86 -2.99 0.25
C GLU A 80 0.07 -1.80 0.55
N LEU A 81 1.26 -2.08 1.06
CA LEU A 81 2.26 -1.07 1.34
C LEU A 81 2.66 -0.30 0.07
N ALA A 82 2.98 -1.02 -1.00
CA ALA A 82 3.32 -0.41 -2.28
C ALA A 82 2.15 0.39 -2.86
N TYR A 83 0.96 -0.20 -2.89
CA TYR A 83 -0.25 0.45 -3.40
C TYR A 83 -0.52 1.78 -2.71
N LEU A 84 -0.60 1.78 -1.39
CA LEU A 84 -0.93 2.99 -0.63
C LEU A 84 0.21 4.00 -0.58
N SER A 85 1.46 3.56 -0.61
CA SER A 85 2.61 4.47 -0.71
C SER A 85 2.59 5.27 -2.01
N ILE A 86 2.14 4.65 -3.09
CA ILE A 86 2.00 5.33 -4.39
C ILE A 86 0.76 6.23 -4.38
N ALA A 87 -0.40 5.68 -4.02
CA ALA A 87 -1.69 6.36 -4.10
C ALA A 87 -1.83 7.53 -3.12
N ALA A 88 -1.16 7.46 -1.97
CA ALA A 88 -1.30 8.47 -0.91
C ALA A 88 -0.41 9.71 -1.09
N GLY A 89 0.24 9.89 -2.23
CA GLY A 89 0.96 11.14 -2.49
C GLY A 89 2.21 11.05 -3.33
N THR A 90 2.59 9.87 -3.82
CA THR A 90 3.75 9.73 -4.71
C THR A 90 3.33 9.88 -6.18
N GLY A 91 2.33 9.12 -6.63
CA GLY A 91 1.95 9.11 -8.03
C GLY A 91 0.64 8.41 -8.30
N VAL A 92 0.52 7.80 -9.47
CA VAL A 92 -0.64 7.04 -9.91
C VAL A 92 -0.32 5.56 -9.84
N VAL A 93 -1.06 4.84 -9.00
CA VAL A 93 -0.91 3.39 -8.88
C VAL A 93 -1.68 2.68 -9.99
N VAL A 94 -1.04 1.70 -10.63
CA VAL A 94 -1.63 0.86 -11.67
C VAL A 94 -1.56 -0.59 -11.19
N PRO A 95 -2.61 -1.09 -10.51
CA PRO A 95 -2.61 -2.47 -10.06
C PRO A 95 -2.86 -3.41 -11.23
N LEU A 96 -2.03 -4.45 -11.34
CA LEU A 96 -2.14 -5.47 -12.38
C LEU A 96 -2.39 -6.83 -11.74
N ASP A 97 -3.25 -7.61 -12.37
CA ASP A 97 -3.55 -8.97 -11.92
C ASP A 97 -2.42 -9.93 -12.36
N LYS A 98 -1.71 -10.51 -11.40
CA LYS A 98 -0.63 -11.47 -11.67
C LYS A 98 -1.11 -12.76 -12.33
N ALA A 99 -2.40 -13.08 -12.22
CA ALA A 99 -2.98 -14.29 -12.81
C ALA A 99 -3.21 -14.19 -14.31
N LEU A 100 -3.07 -13.00 -14.90
CA LEU A 100 -3.19 -12.81 -16.35
C LEU A 100 -2.03 -13.48 -17.08
N PRO A 101 -2.26 -13.93 -18.34
CA PRO A 101 -1.18 -14.40 -19.20
C PRO A 101 -0.10 -13.33 -19.41
N GLU A 102 1.14 -13.78 -19.59
CA GLU A 102 2.30 -12.89 -19.73
C GLU A 102 2.11 -11.84 -20.85
N ASN A 103 1.56 -12.24 -21.99
CA ASN A 103 1.30 -11.32 -23.09
C ASN A 103 0.25 -10.25 -22.77
N GLU A 104 -0.74 -10.55 -21.93
CA GLU A 104 -1.73 -9.56 -21.47
C GLU A 104 -1.12 -8.59 -20.47
N ILE A 105 -0.28 -9.07 -19.54
CA ILE A 105 0.46 -8.23 -18.60
C ILE A 105 1.36 -7.27 -19.37
N GLU A 106 2.12 -7.75 -20.34
CA GLU A 106 2.96 -6.92 -21.18
C GLU A 106 2.16 -5.83 -21.92
N SER A 107 1.04 -6.21 -22.51
CA SER A 107 0.14 -5.26 -23.18
C SER A 107 -0.37 -4.18 -22.23
N LEU A 108 -0.77 -4.55 -21.02
CA LEU A 108 -1.26 -3.60 -20.02
C LEU A 108 -0.16 -2.66 -19.53
N ILE A 109 1.06 -3.17 -19.34
CA ILE A 109 2.23 -2.35 -18.97
C ILE A 109 2.50 -1.30 -20.05
N LEU A 110 2.51 -1.69 -21.31
CA LEU A 110 2.75 -0.77 -22.42
C LEU A 110 1.62 0.27 -22.57
N ARG A 111 0.38 -0.16 -22.46
CA ARG A 111 -0.79 0.71 -22.62
C ARG A 111 -0.96 1.70 -21.46
N SER A 112 -0.62 1.31 -20.26
CA SER A 112 -0.74 2.16 -19.07
C SER A 112 0.40 3.18 -18.95
N GLN A 113 1.45 3.05 -19.74
CA GLN A 113 2.60 3.96 -19.74
C GLN A 113 3.25 4.09 -18.35
N VAL A 114 3.39 2.99 -17.64
CA VAL A 114 4.04 2.98 -16.34
C VAL A 114 5.55 3.19 -16.48
N GLU A 115 6.13 3.86 -15.50
CA GLU A 115 7.56 4.17 -15.48
C GLU A 115 8.34 3.31 -14.48
N ALA A 116 7.64 2.59 -13.61
CA ALA A 116 8.23 1.64 -12.68
C ALA A 116 7.24 0.53 -12.36
N ILE A 117 7.74 -0.61 -11.90
CA ILE A 117 6.96 -1.79 -11.53
C ILE A 117 7.49 -2.31 -10.19
N PHE A 118 6.56 -2.58 -9.28
CA PHE A 118 6.80 -3.36 -8.07
C PHE A 118 6.33 -4.79 -8.25
#